data_8f27422b3ec68f4cffce1db7b5d73a24
#
_entry.id   8f27422b3ec68f4cffce1db7b5d73a24
#
_cell.length_a   1.000
_cell.length_b   1.000
_cell.length_c   1.000
_cell.angle_alpha   90.00
_cell.angle_beta   90.00
_cell.angle_gamma   90.00
#
_symmetry.space_group_name_H-M   'P 1'
#
loop_
_entity.id
_entity.type
_entity.pdbx_description
1 polymer ?
#
loop_
_entity_poly.entity_id
_entity_poly.type
_entity_poly.pdbx_seq_one_letter_code
_entity_poly.pdbx_strand_id
1 'polypeptide(L)'
;MALPTPLQAFSGVPKTHAATDQQTIIDGEKMTGAQALVRSLEDLGVEDVFGIPGGAILPVYHQINDSTKFRFVLMRHEQAAGHAAEGYALATGKVGVCLVTSGPGATNVVTAIADANMDSVPMVVITGQVGVQAIGTDAFQEADIVGITYPVSKHSFLVTRAQDIPRVLSEAYHIASTGRPGPVVVDLTKTAQTSDMYYSWPQRMILPGYNPTTKAHGRVLSDAAKLFSQSYRPVLYVGGGAARANAGAQVKALADLTGTPVVTTLPARGIIPDTDPKNLGMLGMHGTIAATGAVQRADLLVAIGARFDDRVTGKLDAFAPTARVIHIDIDPAEIGKNRQPDVPIVGDVAAVLDDLLSLIHISEP
;
A
#
# COMPACT_ATOMS: atom_id res chain seq x y z
N MET A 1 -28.58 39.08 -53.68
CA MET A 1 -27.73 38.72 -52.58
C MET A 1 -28.54 38.89 -51.29
N ALA A 2 -29.16 37.82 -50.78
CA ALA A 2 -30.09 37.84 -49.65
C ALA A 2 -29.32 37.49 -48.39
N LEU A 3 -29.49 38.25 -47.31
CA LEU A 3 -28.93 38.03 -45.98
C LEU A 3 -29.71 36.92 -45.27
N PRO A 4 -29.05 36.06 -44.47
CA PRO A 4 -29.73 34.99 -43.76
C PRO A 4 -30.45 35.48 -42.52
N THR A 5 -31.60 34.87 -42.23
CA THR A 5 -32.55 35.07 -41.14
C THR A 5 -31.91 34.69 -39.76
N PRO A 6 -32.29 35.35 -38.67
CA PRO A 6 -31.77 35.05 -37.35
C PRO A 6 -32.38 33.77 -36.73
N LEU A 7 -31.54 33.00 -36.06
CA LEU A 7 -31.86 31.80 -35.32
C LEU A 7 -32.87 32.10 -34.16
N GLN A 8 -33.91 31.29 -34.13
CA GLN A 8 -34.90 31.29 -33.03
C GLN A 8 -34.23 30.78 -31.73
N ALA A 9 -34.42 31.53 -30.67
CA ALA A 9 -34.01 31.18 -29.33
C ALA A 9 -34.83 30.00 -28.79
N PHE A 10 -34.17 28.97 -28.34
CA PHE A 10 -34.77 27.89 -27.55
C PHE A 10 -35.13 28.38 -26.16
N SER A 11 -36.40 28.63 -25.89
CA SER A 11 -36.95 28.80 -24.58
C SER A 11 -37.45 27.47 -24.02
N GLY A 12 -36.61 26.82 -23.24
CA GLY A 12 -36.99 25.63 -22.51
C GLY A 12 -36.14 25.51 -21.24
N VAL A 13 -36.39 26.37 -20.25
CA VAL A 13 -35.87 26.18 -18.87
C VAL A 13 -36.74 25.13 -18.21
N PRO A 14 -36.18 23.97 -17.79
CA PRO A 14 -36.93 23.02 -16.99
C PRO A 14 -37.29 23.66 -15.64
N LYS A 15 -38.56 23.65 -15.25
CA LYS A 15 -39.00 24.00 -13.93
C LYS A 15 -38.31 23.10 -12.91
N THR A 16 -37.44 23.67 -12.09
CA THR A 16 -36.90 23.04 -10.90
C THR A 16 -38.05 22.59 -10.02
N HIS A 17 -38.26 21.28 -9.92
CA HIS A 17 -39.03 20.70 -8.83
C HIS A 17 -38.29 21.07 -7.54
N ALA A 18 -38.99 21.78 -6.67
CA ALA A 18 -38.57 21.99 -5.29
C ALA A 18 -38.34 20.59 -4.67
N ALA A 19 -37.08 20.31 -4.38
CA ALA A 19 -36.75 19.16 -3.56
C ALA A 19 -37.42 19.38 -2.20
N THR A 20 -38.42 18.57 -1.90
CA THR A 20 -38.92 18.38 -0.55
C THR A 20 -37.72 17.99 0.31
N ASP A 21 -37.38 18.81 1.29
CA ASP A 21 -36.47 18.45 2.38
C ASP A 21 -37.01 17.18 3.05
N GLN A 22 -36.62 16.02 2.55
CA GLN A 22 -36.63 14.82 3.37
C GLN A 22 -35.58 15.04 4.42
N GLN A 23 -35.97 15.39 5.63
CA GLN A 23 -35.14 15.25 6.82
C GLN A 23 -34.68 13.77 6.85
N THR A 24 -33.50 13.54 6.32
CA THR A 24 -32.80 12.27 6.50
C THR A 24 -32.60 12.14 8.01
N ILE A 25 -33.28 11.19 8.63
CA ILE A 25 -33.03 10.82 10.03
C ILE A 25 -31.57 10.39 10.03
N ILE A 26 -30.67 11.24 10.56
CA ILE A 26 -29.26 10.95 10.71
C ILE A 26 -29.18 10.08 11.95
N ASP A 27 -29.21 8.76 11.72
CA ASP A 27 -29.07 7.73 12.75
C ASP A 27 -27.58 7.65 13.09
N GLY A 28 -27.16 8.31 14.16
CA GLY A 28 -25.77 8.34 14.60
C GLY A 28 -25.60 9.16 15.89
N GLU A 29 -24.58 8.83 16.66
CA GLU A 29 -24.20 9.58 17.85
C GLU A 29 -23.58 10.93 17.45
N LYS A 30 -24.07 12.03 18.08
CA LYS A 30 -23.49 13.35 17.86
C LYS A 30 -22.14 13.45 18.57
N MET A 31 -21.11 13.84 17.82
CA MET A 31 -19.76 14.01 18.34
C MET A 31 -18.95 15.02 17.52
N THR A 32 -17.77 15.41 18.00
CA THR A 32 -16.82 16.24 17.25
C THR A 32 -16.03 15.39 16.25
N GLY A 33 -15.45 16.02 15.23
CA GLY A 33 -14.58 15.31 14.29
C GLY A 33 -13.35 14.66 14.96
N ALA A 34 -12.83 15.26 16.03
CA ALA A 34 -11.75 14.66 16.82
C ALA A 34 -12.18 13.35 17.50
N GLN A 35 -13.38 13.31 18.07
CA GLN A 35 -13.97 12.08 18.62
C GLN A 35 -14.24 11.05 17.52
N ALA A 36 -14.75 11.50 16.37
CA ALA A 36 -15.00 10.64 15.22
C ALA A 36 -13.72 10.01 14.67
N LEU A 37 -12.58 10.72 14.67
CA LEU A 37 -11.29 10.15 14.29
C LEU A 37 -10.86 9.03 15.25
N VAL A 38 -10.90 9.29 16.56
CA VAL A 38 -10.53 8.27 17.56
C VAL A 38 -11.44 7.05 17.45
N ARG A 39 -12.75 7.26 17.34
CA ARG A 39 -13.72 6.17 17.13
C ARG A 39 -13.45 5.38 15.85
N SER A 40 -13.08 6.06 14.77
CA SER A 40 -12.74 5.38 13.50
C SER A 40 -11.48 4.52 13.61
N LEU A 41 -10.45 4.96 14.35
CA LEU A 41 -9.27 4.14 14.63
C LEU A 41 -9.62 2.90 15.48
N GLU A 42 -10.54 3.05 16.44
CA GLU A 42 -11.06 1.94 17.22
C GLU A 42 -11.85 0.94 16.36
N ASP A 43 -12.71 1.43 15.47
CA ASP A 43 -13.52 0.58 14.57
C ASP A 43 -12.65 -0.12 13.51
N LEU A 44 -11.49 0.44 13.15
CA LEU A 44 -10.45 -0.18 12.32
C LEU A 44 -9.62 -1.23 13.08
N GLY A 45 -9.77 -1.35 14.40
CA GLY A 45 -9.00 -2.27 15.23
C GLY A 45 -7.53 -1.89 15.36
N VAL A 46 -7.22 -0.59 15.31
CA VAL A 46 -5.86 -0.07 15.56
C VAL A 46 -5.46 -0.39 16.99
N GLU A 47 -4.23 -0.91 17.19
CA GLU A 47 -3.73 -1.28 18.52
C GLU A 47 -2.68 -0.29 19.04
N ASP A 48 -1.86 0.26 18.15
CA ASP A 48 -0.81 1.24 18.49
C ASP A 48 -0.85 2.44 17.55
N VAL A 49 -0.73 3.63 18.12
CA VAL A 49 -0.59 4.90 17.40
C VAL A 49 0.70 5.57 17.87
N PHE A 50 1.60 5.88 16.95
CA PHE A 50 2.88 6.54 17.23
C PHE A 50 2.80 8.02 16.86
N GLY A 51 3.26 8.93 17.72
CA GLY A 51 3.14 10.34 17.34
C GLY A 51 3.71 11.33 18.33
N ILE A 52 3.51 12.62 17.99
CA ILE A 52 3.87 13.77 18.82
C ILE A 52 2.73 14.78 18.76
N PRO A 53 2.22 15.25 19.91
CA PRO A 53 1.19 16.29 19.95
C PRO A 53 1.72 17.64 19.44
N GLY A 54 0.81 18.45 18.89
CA GLY A 54 1.09 19.82 18.47
C GLY A 54 -0.20 20.60 18.17
N GLY A 55 -0.08 21.92 18.01
CA GLY A 55 -1.21 22.86 18.03
C GLY A 55 -2.36 22.54 17.10
N ALA A 56 -2.08 22.07 15.88
CA ALA A 56 -3.10 21.79 14.87
C ALA A 56 -3.80 20.44 15.06
N ILE A 57 -3.31 19.55 15.95
CA ILE A 57 -3.86 18.22 16.18
C ILE A 57 -4.28 17.99 17.64
N LEU A 58 -4.10 18.96 18.52
CA LEU A 58 -4.47 18.87 19.93
C LEU A 58 -5.91 18.39 20.19
N PRO A 59 -6.95 18.80 19.43
CA PRO A 59 -8.29 18.30 19.66
C PRO A 59 -8.39 16.76 19.62
N VAL A 60 -7.61 16.12 18.73
CA VAL A 60 -7.55 14.65 18.64
C VAL A 60 -6.81 14.06 19.84
N TYR A 61 -5.69 14.66 20.25
CA TYR A 61 -4.92 14.20 21.42
C TYR A 61 -5.72 14.23 22.71
N HIS A 62 -6.62 15.20 22.89
CA HIS A 62 -7.51 15.23 24.04
C HIS A 62 -8.43 14.00 24.06
N GLN A 63 -8.90 13.54 22.90
CA GLN A 63 -9.78 12.38 22.81
C GLN A 63 -9.02 11.04 22.95
N ILE A 64 -7.77 10.98 22.47
CA ILE A 64 -6.92 9.77 22.62
C ILE A 64 -6.74 9.41 24.09
N ASN A 65 -6.62 10.39 24.98
CA ASN A 65 -6.45 10.16 26.42
C ASN A 65 -7.63 9.40 27.04
N ASP A 66 -8.81 9.49 26.44
CA ASP A 66 -10.03 8.84 26.92
C ASP A 66 -10.24 7.45 26.30
N SER A 67 -9.49 7.10 25.24
CA SER A 67 -9.57 5.78 24.61
C SER A 67 -8.79 4.72 25.39
N THR A 68 -9.41 3.56 25.56
CA THR A 68 -8.79 2.38 26.17
C THR A 68 -8.57 1.24 25.17
N LYS A 69 -8.90 1.44 23.88
CA LYS A 69 -8.87 0.39 22.87
C LYS A 69 -7.55 0.30 22.12
N PHE A 70 -6.79 1.38 22.09
CA PHE A 70 -5.45 1.39 21.51
C PHE A 70 -4.47 2.14 22.41
N ARG A 71 -3.18 1.82 22.28
CA ARG A 71 -2.11 2.49 23.00
C ARG A 71 -1.55 3.64 22.17
N PHE A 72 -1.42 4.82 22.77
CA PHE A 72 -0.64 5.91 22.19
C PHE A 72 0.83 5.84 22.68
N VAL A 73 1.77 5.84 21.74
CA VAL A 73 3.21 5.82 22.00
C VAL A 73 3.78 7.20 21.66
N LEU A 74 4.09 7.96 22.72
CA LEU A 74 4.71 9.27 22.59
C LEU A 74 6.15 9.13 22.10
N MET A 75 6.44 9.71 20.94
CA MET A 75 7.76 9.73 20.34
C MET A 75 8.49 11.06 20.64
N ARG A 76 9.77 11.15 20.30
CA ARG A 76 10.58 12.36 20.53
C ARG A 76 10.92 13.14 19.24
N HIS A 77 10.57 12.58 18.10
CA HIS A 77 10.70 13.18 16.78
C HIS A 77 9.68 12.53 15.84
N GLU A 78 9.09 13.30 14.94
CA GLU A 78 8.02 12.82 14.04
C GLU A 78 8.54 11.78 13.05
N GLN A 79 9.76 11.93 12.56
CA GLN A 79 10.40 10.91 11.72
C GLN A 79 10.52 9.58 12.47
N ALA A 80 10.91 9.63 13.75
CA ALA A 80 10.95 8.41 14.56
C ALA A 80 9.57 7.81 14.80
N ALA A 81 8.52 8.65 14.88
CA ALA A 81 7.13 8.16 14.96
C ALA A 81 6.72 7.43 13.67
N GLY A 82 7.06 7.97 12.52
CA GLY A 82 6.83 7.33 11.23
C GLY A 82 7.55 5.99 11.12
N HIS A 83 8.87 5.94 11.40
CA HIS A 83 9.63 4.69 11.36
C HIS A 83 9.19 3.67 12.43
N ALA A 84 8.66 4.13 13.58
CA ALA A 84 8.08 3.21 14.58
C ALA A 84 6.78 2.57 14.05
N ALA A 85 5.92 3.35 13.38
CA ALA A 85 4.72 2.83 12.72
C ALA A 85 5.07 1.86 11.57
N GLU A 86 6.10 2.17 10.80
CA GLU A 86 6.65 1.29 9.76
C GLU A 86 7.18 -0.02 10.34
N GLY A 87 8.03 0.06 11.39
CA GLY A 87 8.55 -1.12 12.09
C GLY A 87 7.44 -1.98 12.71
N TYR A 88 6.40 -1.35 13.26
CA TYR A 88 5.21 -2.05 13.73
C TYR A 88 4.52 -2.82 12.60
N ALA A 89 4.32 -2.18 11.44
CA ALA A 89 3.70 -2.84 10.30
C ALA A 89 4.52 -4.02 9.78
N LEU A 90 5.83 -3.88 9.70
CA LEU A 90 6.75 -4.96 9.30
C LEU A 90 6.73 -6.15 10.28
N ALA A 91 6.67 -5.86 11.59
CA ALA A 91 6.72 -6.90 12.62
C ALA A 91 5.39 -7.64 12.80
N THR A 92 4.26 -6.95 12.59
CA THR A 92 2.92 -7.49 12.90
C THR A 92 2.10 -7.87 11.68
N GLY A 93 2.46 -7.38 10.48
CA GLY A 93 1.64 -7.49 9.27
C GLY A 93 0.40 -6.57 9.26
N LYS A 94 0.23 -5.71 10.30
CA LYS A 94 -0.88 -4.76 10.41
C LYS A 94 -0.50 -3.41 9.82
N VAL A 95 -1.50 -2.54 9.59
CA VAL A 95 -1.22 -1.16 9.15
C VAL A 95 -0.64 -0.35 10.31
N GLY A 96 0.50 0.28 10.10
CA GLY A 96 1.10 1.20 11.07
C GLY A 96 0.38 2.55 11.06
N VAL A 97 0.16 3.16 12.22
CA VAL A 97 -0.52 4.46 12.32
C VAL A 97 0.40 5.48 12.99
N CYS A 98 0.64 6.59 12.28
CA CYS A 98 1.41 7.73 12.77
C CYS A 98 0.53 8.97 12.84
N LEU A 99 0.60 9.74 13.94
CA LEU A 99 -0.19 10.94 14.19
C LEU A 99 0.71 12.11 14.59
N VAL A 100 0.73 13.15 13.76
CA VAL A 100 1.60 14.33 13.93
C VAL A 100 0.86 15.64 13.66
N THR A 101 1.46 16.76 14.04
CA THR A 101 0.88 18.09 13.82
C THR A 101 1.17 18.63 12.41
N SER A 102 0.70 19.84 12.13
CA SER A 102 0.92 20.57 10.86
C SER A 102 2.36 21.06 10.67
N GLY A 103 2.64 21.60 9.51
CA GLY A 103 3.90 22.29 9.20
C GLY A 103 5.12 21.41 9.49
N PRO A 104 6.00 21.84 10.42
CA PRO A 104 7.22 21.09 10.72
C PRO A 104 6.96 19.67 11.23
N GLY A 105 5.86 19.41 11.93
CA GLY A 105 5.49 18.06 12.34
C GLY A 105 5.20 17.15 11.15
N ALA A 106 4.43 17.63 10.21
CA ALA A 106 4.09 16.89 9.00
C ALA A 106 5.30 16.75 8.04
N THR A 107 6.10 17.79 7.88
CA THR A 107 7.31 17.70 7.01
C THR A 107 8.38 16.79 7.58
N ASN A 108 8.52 16.70 8.92
CA ASN A 108 9.47 15.79 9.55
C ASN A 108 9.17 14.31 9.32
N VAL A 109 7.93 13.91 9.02
CA VAL A 109 7.58 12.51 8.79
C VAL A 109 7.78 12.07 7.34
N VAL A 110 8.08 12.98 6.42
CA VAL A 110 8.19 12.71 4.97
C VAL A 110 9.21 11.62 4.65
N THR A 111 10.35 11.60 5.34
CA THR A 111 11.37 10.54 5.14
C THR A 111 10.81 9.16 5.42
N ALA A 112 10.07 8.99 6.53
CA ALA A 112 9.45 7.70 6.86
C ALA A 112 8.34 7.31 5.87
N ILE A 113 7.58 8.31 5.35
CA ILE A 113 6.60 8.07 4.27
C ILE A 113 7.32 7.57 3.01
N ALA A 114 8.41 8.20 2.61
CA ALA A 114 9.17 7.81 1.43
C ALA A 114 9.77 6.39 1.57
N ASP A 115 10.30 6.06 2.73
CA ASP A 115 10.85 4.74 3.06
C ASP A 115 9.76 3.65 2.99
N ALA A 116 8.64 3.86 3.68
CA ALA A 116 7.49 2.96 3.64
C ALA A 116 6.93 2.76 2.21
N ASN A 117 6.95 3.80 1.37
CA ASN A 117 6.53 3.71 -0.02
C ASN A 117 7.50 2.86 -0.87
N MET A 118 8.80 3.07 -0.67
CA MET A 118 9.84 2.29 -1.37
C MET A 118 9.82 0.82 -0.96
N ASP A 119 9.58 0.54 0.31
CA ASP A 119 9.55 -0.82 0.85
C ASP A 119 8.15 -1.46 0.87
N SER A 120 7.15 -0.74 0.32
CA SER A 120 5.77 -1.22 0.21
C SER A 120 5.19 -1.60 1.58
N VAL A 121 5.40 -0.76 2.59
CA VAL A 121 4.92 -0.97 3.96
C VAL A 121 3.57 -0.27 4.16
N PRO A 122 2.53 -0.97 4.62
CA PRO A 122 1.22 -0.36 4.85
C PRO A 122 1.26 0.58 6.05
N MET A 123 1.02 1.87 5.82
CA MET A 123 1.02 2.89 6.86
C MET A 123 -0.06 3.95 6.60
N VAL A 124 -0.73 4.42 7.64
CA VAL A 124 -1.60 5.59 7.60
C VAL A 124 -0.97 6.69 8.45
N VAL A 125 -0.63 7.80 7.80
CA VAL A 125 -0.05 8.97 8.45
C VAL A 125 -1.11 10.06 8.52
N ILE A 126 -1.50 10.41 9.74
CA ILE A 126 -2.48 11.45 10.00
C ILE A 126 -1.73 12.71 10.41
N THR A 127 -1.87 13.77 9.61
CA THR A 127 -1.26 15.08 9.89
C THR A 127 -2.34 16.07 10.29
N GLY A 128 -2.05 16.93 11.26
CA GLY A 128 -2.88 18.08 11.51
C GLY A 128 -2.67 19.14 10.43
N GLN A 129 -3.72 19.90 10.11
CA GLN A 129 -3.66 21.05 9.21
C GLN A 129 -4.31 22.26 9.86
N VAL A 130 -3.94 23.46 9.43
CA VAL A 130 -4.59 24.70 9.86
C VAL A 130 -6.10 24.69 9.56
N GLY A 131 -6.86 25.62 10.11
CA GLY A 131 -8.29 25.76 9.79
C GLY A 131 -8.51 26.04 8.31
N VAL A 132 -9.62 25.57 7.74
CA VAL A 132 -9.94 25.67 6.31
C VAL A 132 -9.75 27.09 5.76
N GLN A 133 -10.13 28.12 6.52
CA GLN A 133 -10.02 29.51 6.08
C GLN A 133 -8.58 30.06 6.09
N ALA A 134 -7.66 29.35 6.73
CA ALA A 134 -6.26 29.73 6.82
C ALA A 134 -5.37 29.02 5.76
N ILE A 135 -5.91 28.05 5.04
CA ILE A 135 -5.18 27.35 3.96
C ILE A 135 -4.90 28.34 2.82
N GLY A 136 -3.64 28.41 2.38
CA GLY A 136 -3.16 29.29 1.32
C GLY A 136 -2.92 30.76 1.77
N THR A 137 -2.86 31.01 3.08
CA THR A 137 -2.62 32.35 3.63
C THR A 137 -1.26 32.52 4.30
N ASP A 138 -0.35 31.53 4.18
CA ASP A 138 0.91 31.47 4.90
C ASP A 138 0.74 31.52 6.43
N ALA A 139 -0.32 30.87 6.92
CA ALA A 139 -0.63 30.81 8.34
C ALA A 139 0.48 30.07 9.12
N PHE A 140 0.58 30.36 10.42
CA PHE A 140 1.59 29.74 11.28
C PHE A 140 1.54 28.22 11.20
N GLN A 141 2.66 27.62 10.81
CA GLN A 141 2.83 26.18 10.62
C GLN A 141 1.90 25.57 9.56
N GLU A 142 1.45 26.35 8.58
CA GLU A 142 0.83 25.81 7.38
C GLU A 142 1.90 25.17 6.47
N ALA A 143 1.54 24.06 5.84
CA ALA A 143 2.31 23.47 4.73
C ALA A 143 1.36 22.69 3.82
N ASP A 144 1.63 22.69 2.51
CA ASP A 144 0.92 21.84 1.55
C ASP A 144 1.44 20.40 1.63
N ILE A 145 1.00 19.69 2.66
CA ILE A 145 1.45 18.32 2.94
C ILE A 145 0.97 17.35 1.87
N VAL A 146 -0.20 17.55 1.31
CA VAL A 146 -0.68 16.73 0.19
C VAL A 146 0.24 16.87 -1.02
N GLY A 147 0.60 18.09 -1.40
CA GLY A 147 1.55 18.34 -2.49
C GLY A 147 2.96 17.79 -2.21
N ILE A 148 3.47 17.98 -0.98
CA ILE A 148 4.79 17.49 -0.56
C ILE A 148 4.86 15.97 -0.57
N THR A 149 3.82 15.27 -0.13
CA THR A 149 3.82 13.81 0.02
C THR A 149 3.33 13.07 -1.21
N TYR A 150 2.71 13.76 -2.18
CA TYR A 150 2.16 13.16 -3.39
C TYR A 150 3.13 12.21 -4.14
N PRO A 151 4.40 12.57 -4.39
CA PRO A 151 5.35 11.70 -5.11
C PRO A 151 5.91 10.55 -4.26
N VAL A 152 5.75 10.59 -2.95
CA VAL A 152 6.34 9.62 -2.01
C VAL A 152 5.30 8.84 -1.19
N SER A 153 4.03 8.97 -1.53
CA SER A 153 2.94 8.22 -0.89
C SER A 153 2.09 7.49 -1.93
N LYS A 154 1.38 6.48 -1.49
CA LYS A 154 0.45 5.75 -2.34
C LYS A 154 -0.81 6.56 -2.64
N HIS A 155 -1.27 7.33 -1.66
CA HIS A 155 -2.40 8.27 -1.77
C HIS A 155 -2.36 9.31 -0.66
N SER A 156 -3.03 10.45 -0.89
CA SER A 156 -3.16 11.53 0.11
C SER A 156 -4.56 12.11 0.08
N PHE A 157 -5.10 12.41 1.26
CA PHE A 157 -6.40 13.05 1.44
C PHE A 157 -6.23 14.37 2.19
N LEU A 158 -6.95 15.42 1.77
CA LEU A 158 -7.18 16.62 2.57
C LEU A 158 -8.61 16.59 3.11
N VAL A 159 -8.76 16.50 4.44
CA VAL A 159 -10.06 16.41 5.11
C VAL A 159 -10.45 17.76 5.69
N THR A 160 -11.45 18.38 5.08
CA THR A 160 -11.94 19.72 5.45
C THR A 160 -13.25 19.71 6.23
N ARG A 161 -13.97 18.58 6.26
CA ARG A 161 -15.27 18.44 6.94
C ARG A 161 -15.25 17.24 7.89
N ALA A 162 -15.83 17.39 9.07
CA ALA A 162 -15.92 16.34 10.08
C ALA A 162 -16.62 15.06 9.55
N GLN A 163 -17.67 15.22 8.75
CA GLN A 163 -18.47 14.12 8.19
C GLN A 163 -17.69 13.19 7.29
N ASP A 164 -16.58 13.67 6.70
CA ASP A 164 -15.76 12.86 5.81
C ASP A 164 -14.76 11.97 6.56
N ILE A 165 -14.50 12.20 7.85
CA ILE A 165 -13.46 11.52 8.63
C ILE A 165 -13.62 9.98 8.63
N PRO A 166 -14.79 9.39 8.98
CA PRO A 166 -14.92 7.93 9.03
C PRO A 166 -14.72 7.30 7.66
N ARG A 167 -15.27 7.91 6.61
CA ARG A 167 -15.11 7.42 5.23
C ARG A 167 -13.66 7.47 4.80
N VAL A 168 -13.00 8.62 4.97
CA VAL A 168 -11.60 8.80 4.53
C VAL A 168 -10.65 7.88 5.29
N LEU A 169 -10.82 7.68 6.60
CA LEU A 169 -9.98 6.75 7.35
C LEU A 169 -10.19 5.30 6.92
N SER A 170 -11.44 4.89 6.66
CA SER A 170 -11.73 3.58 6.10
C SER A 170 -11.07 3.38 4.73
N GLU A 171 -11.19 4.36 3.83
CA GLU A 171 -10.56 4.35 2.51
C GLU A 171 -9.03 4.35 2.60
N ALA A 172 -8.44 5.18 3.45
CA ALA A 172 -7.00 5.27 3.66
C ALA A 172 -6.41 3.94 4.14
N TYR A 173 -7.06 3.30 5.11
CA TYR A 173 -6.64 2.02 5.65
C TYR A 173 -6.73 0.91 4.60
N HIS A 174 -7.82 0.89 3.84
CA HIS A 174 -8.00 -0.06 2.73
C HIS A 174 -6.96 0.14 1.63
N ILE A 175 -6.71 1.38 1.19
CA ILE A 175 -5.71 1.67 0.16
C ILE A 175 -4.30 1.31 0.66
N ALA A 176 -3.98 1.62 1.92
CA ALA A 176 -2.67 1.30 2.49
C ALA A 176 -2.38 -0.20 2.50
N SER A 177 -3.38 -1.04 2.79
CA SER A 177 -3.22 -2.48 3.04
C SER A 177 -3.45 -3.38 1.83
N THR A 178 -4.08 -2.90 0.74
CA THR A 178 -4.46 -3.73 -0.41
C THR A 178 -3.65 -3.42 -1.66
N GLY A 179 -3.66 -4.32 -2.66
CA GLY A 179 -2.76 -4.22 -3.81
C GLY A 179 -1.30 -4.23 -3.35
N ARG A 180 -0.43 -3.45 -4.00
CA ARG A 180 0.89 -3.16 -3.43
C ARG A 180 0.70 -2.29 -2.19
N PRO A 181 1.04 -2.75 -0.97
CA PRO A 181 0.91 -1.93 0.23
C PRO A 181 1.77 -0.67 0.17
N GLY A 182 1.37 0.35 0.92
CA GLY A 182 2.13 1.60 0.95
C GLY A 182 1.50 2.65 1.87
N PRO A 183 2.19 3.77 2.13
CA PRO A 183 1.73 4.81 3.01
C PRO A 183 0.61 5.64 2.37
N VAL A 184 -0.40 5.96 3.17
CA VAL A 184 -1.48 6.90 2.83
C VAL A 184 -1.48 8.03 3.83
N VAL A 185 -1.54 9.27 3.34
CA VAL A 185 -1.54 10.48 4.16
C VAL A 185 -2.95 11.01 4.30
N VAL A 186 -3.35 11.35 5.52
CA VAL A 186 -4.63 11.99 5.83
C VAL A 186 -4.36 13.32 6.51
N ASP A 187 -4.40 14.40 5.73
CA ASP A 187 -4.17 15.76 6.22
C ASP A 187 -5.49 16.34 6.74
N LEU A 188 -5.60 16.52 8.06
CA LEU A 188 -6.85 16.79 8.77
C LEU A 188 -6.90 18.22 9.28
N THR A 189 -7.77 19.04 8.70
CA THR A 189 -7.92 20.44 9.11
C THR A 189 -8.43 20.57 10.55
N LYS A 190 -7.98 21.62 11.25
CA LYS A 190 -8.48 21.93 12.59
C LYS A 190 -9.99 22.17 12.60
N THR A 191 -10.53 22.75 11.52
CA THR A 191 -11.98 22.93 11.34
C THR A 191 -12.71 21.59 11.36
N ALA A 192 -12.22 20.59 10.62
CA ALA A 192 -12.82 19.25 10.62
C ALA A 192 -12.78 18.59 12.01
N GLN A 193 -11.68 18.77 12.75
CA GLN A 193 -11.54 18.19 14.10
C GLN A 193 -12.52 18.77 15.12
N THR A 194 -12.80 20.09 15.03
CA THR A 194 -13.60 20.80 16.05
C THR A 194 -15.09 20.93 15.70
N SER A 195 -15.46 20.62 14.46
CA SER A 195 -16.87 20.69 14.03
C SER A 195 -17.67 19.49 14.53
N ASP A 196 -18.93 19.75 14.88
CA ASP A 196 -19.89 18.70 15.23
C ASP A 196 -20.29 17.89 14.00
N MET A 197 -20.52 16.61 14.20
CA MET A 197 -21.05 15.68 13.21
C MET A 197 -21.90 14.58 13.86
N TYR A 198 -22.62 13.82 13.04
CA TYR A 198 -23.22 12.56 13.44
C TYR A 198 -22.37 11.43 12.90
N TYR A 199 -21.88 10.56 13.80
CA TYR A 199 -20.99 9.47 13.44
C TYR A 199 -21.74 8.38 12.68
N SER A 200 -21.20 7.99 11.52
CA SER A 200 -21.66 6.85 10.76
C SER A 200 -20.45 6.15 10.13
N TRP A 201 -20.25 4.89 10.48
CA TRP A 201 -19.21 4.08 9.86
C TRP A 201 -19.68 3.59 8.48
N PRO A 202 -18.84 3.68 7.41
CA PRO A 202 -19.25 3.25 6.08
C PRO A 202 -19.54 1.75 6.02
N GLN A 203 -20.77 1.42 5.63
CA GLN A 203 -21.22 0.02 5.50
C GLN A 203 -20.62 -0.69 4.29
N ARG A 204 -20.15 0.05 3.30
CA ARG A 204 -19.57 -0.48 2.07
C ARG A 204 -18.43 0.41 1.59
N MET A 205 -17.32 -0.24 1.20
CA MET A 205 -16.22 0.41 0.51
C MET A 205 -16.60 0.64 -0.97
N ILE A 206 -16.51 1.90 -1.42
CA ILE A 206 -16.78 2.27 -2.83
C ILE A 206 -15.63 3.12 -3.32
N LEU A 207 -14.70 2.50 -4.05
CA LEU A 207 -13.53 3.14 -4.66
C LEU A 207 -13.49 2.81 -6.17
N PRO A 208 -14.25 3.52 -7.03
CA PRO A 208 -14.42 3.16 -8.44
C PRO A 208 -13.11 3.09 -9.23
N GLY A 209 -12.11 3.90 -8.87
CA GLY A 209 -10.80 3.95 -9.53
C GLY A 209 -9.74 3.01 -8.93
N TYR A 210 -10.07 2.23 -7.89
CA TYR A 210 -9.12 1.38 -7.18
C TYR A 210 -9.60 -0.07 -7.11
N ASN A 211 -9.05 -0.91 -7.99
CA ASN A 211 -9.41 -2.33 -8.06
C ASN A 211 -8.14 -3.18 -8.33
N PRO A 212 -7.36 -3.51 -7.31
CA PRO A 212 -6.16 -4.33 -7.45
C PRO A 212 -6.46 -5.70 -8.05
N THR A 213 -5.63 -6.13 -9.01
CA THR A 213 -5.73 -7.47 -9.60
C THR A 213 -5.11 -8.49 -8.63
N THR A 214 -5.92 -9.38 -8.09
CA THR A 214 -5.45 -10.41 -7.16
C THR A 214 -5.31 -11.80 -7.78
N LYS A 215 -6.01 -12.08 -8.89
CA LYS A 215 -5.99 -13.38 -9.56
C LYS A 215 -5.33 -13.28 -10.93
N ALA A 216 -4.42 -14.20 -11.22
CA ALA A 216 -3.82 -14.32 -12.53
C ALA A 216 -4.77 -14.92 -13.56
N HIS A 217 -4.55 -14.60 -14.83
CA HIS A 217 -5.29 -15.21 -15.93
C HIS A 217 -4.76 -16.62 -16.22
N GLY A 218 -5.65 -17.62 -16.35
CA GLY A 218 -5.27 -19.03 -16.50
C GLY A 218 -4.30 -19.33 -17.66
N ARG A 219 -4.36 -18.57 -18.76
CA ARG A 219 -3.42 -18.73 -19.89
C ARG A 219 -1.98 -18.42 -19.49
N VAL A 220 -1.73 -17.34 -18.78
CA VAL A 220 -0.35 -16.99 -18.37
C VAL A 220 0.20 -17.97 -17.34
N LEU A 221 -0.66 -18.57 -16.51
CA LEU A 221 -0.27 -19.66 -15.60
C LEU A 221 0.15 -20.92 -16.38
N SER A 222 -0.59 -21.28 -17.42
CA SER A 222 -0.24 -22.40 -18.30
C SER A 222 1.09 -22.14 -19.04
N ASP A 223 1.31 -20.91 -19.52
CA ASP A 223 2.57 -20.52 -20.16
C ASP A 223 3.73 -20.58 -19.16
N ALA A 224 3.53 -20.18 -17.91
CA ALA A 224 4.52 -20.30 -16.84
C ALA A 224 4.86 -21.76 -16.52
N ALA A 225 3.85 -22.63 -16.33
CA ALA A 225 4.05 -24.05 -16.07
C ALA A 225 4.82 -24.72 -17.21
N LYS A 226 4.48 -24.42 -18.47
CA LYS A 226 5.20 -24.90 -19.64
C LYS A 226 6.66 -24.42 -19.67
N LEU A 227 6.89 -23.13 -19.37
CA LEU A 227 8.23 -22.57 -19.33
C LEU A 227 9.07 -23.26 -18.24
N PHE A 228 8.46 -23.50 -17.10
CA PHE A 228 9.09 -24.19 -15.97
C PHE A 228 9.48 -25.63 -16.34
N SER A 229 8.60 -26.41 -16.95
CA SER A 229 8.85 -27.81 -17.38
C SER A 229 9.95 -27.94 -18.44
N GLN A 230 10.26 -26.87 -19.17
CA GLN A 230 11.32 -26.83 -20.20
C GLN A 230 12.68 -26.39 -19.65
N SER A 231 12.77 -26.02 -18.37
CA SER A 231 13.97 -25.50 -17.75
C SER A 231 14.80 -26.61 -17.10
N TYR A 232 16.13 -26.51 -17.21
CA TYR A 232 17.07 -27.44 -16.61
C TYR A 232 17.69 -26.90 -15.32
N ARG A 233 17.76 -25.59 -15.17
CA ARG A 233 18.39 -24.92 -14.03
C ARG A 233 17.52 -23.74 -13.54
N PRO A 234 16.26 -24.00 -13.17
CA PRO A 234 15.39 -22.97 -12.63
C PRO A 234 15.90 -22.49 -11.27
N VAL A 235 15.62 -21.23 -10.93
CA VAL A 235 15.87 -20.63 -9.62
C VAL A 235 14.64 -19.82 -9.20
N LEU A 236 14.14 -20.04 -7.98
CA LEU A 236 13.12 -19.19 -7.38
C LEU A 236 13.80 -17.97 -6.75
N TYR A 237 13.54 -16.79 -7.31
CA TYR A 237 14.01 -15.50 -6.81
C TYR A 237 12.90 -14.82 -6.03
N VAL A 238 12.95 -14.92 -4.69
CA VAL A 238 11.86 -14.55 -3.79
C VAL A 238 12.12 -13.19 -3.15
N GLY A 239 11.20 -12.28 -3.35
CA GLY A 239 11.24 -10.91 -2.82
C GLY A 239 10.28 -10.64 -1.68
N GLY A 240 10.32 -9.41 -1.16
CA GLY A 240 9.49 -8.93 -0.05
C GLY A 240 7.98 -9.04 -0.32
N GLY A 241 7.54 -9.00 -1.58
CA GLY A 241 6.14 -9.21 -1.94
C GLY A 241 5.61 -10.59 -1.54
N ALA A 242 6.44 -11.63 -1.68
CA ALA A 242 6.08 -12.98 -1.22
C ALA A 242 5.98 -13.07 0.31
N ALA A 243 6.87 -12.39 1.04
CA ALA A 243 6.82 -12.35 2.50
C ALA A 243 5.55 -11.63 2.99
N ARG A 244 5.19 -10.51 2.37
CA ARG A 244 3.96 -9.76 2.70
C ARG A 244 2.68 -10.51 2.34
N ALA A 245 2.69 -11.30 1.28
CA ALA A 245 1.59 -12.20 0.92
C ALA A 245 1.52 -13.45 1.82
N ASN A 246 2.43 -13.59 2.79
CA ASN A 246 2.55 -14.80 3.64
C ASN A 246 2.65 -16.10 2.83
N ALA A 247 3.34 -16.06 1.67
CA ALA A 247 3.40 -17.14 0.69
C ALA A 247 4.52 -18.16 0.97
N GLY A 248 5.06 -18.21 2.19
CA GLY A 248 6.18 -19.10 2.55
C GLY A 248 5.87 -20.58 2.33
N ALA A 249 4.66 -21.04 2.67
CA ALA A 249 4.22 -22.41 2.46
C ALA A 249 4.18 -22.77 0.97
N GLN A 250 3.67 -21.87 0.12
CA GLN A 250 3.58 -22.07 -1.33
C GLN A 250 4.96 -22.07 -1.99
N VAL A 251 5.84 -21.13 -1.58
CA VAL A 251 7.24 -21.10 -2.06
C VAL A 251 7.95 -22.41 -1.71
N LYS A 252 7.81 -22.88 -0.48
CA LYS A 252 8.37 -24.15 -0.03
C LYS A 252 7.81 -25.33 -0.82
N ALA A 253 6.48 -25.39 -1.01
CA ALA A 253 5.83 -26.46 -1.76
C ALA A 253 6.33 -26.49 -3.22
N LEU A 254 6.45 -25.32 -3.88
CA LEU A 254 6.96 -25.24 -5.23
C LEU A 254 8.42 -25.68 -5.31
N ALA A 255 9.26 -25.25 -4.36
CA ALA A 255 10.66 -25.68 -4.28
C ALA A 255 10.81 -27.19 -4.03
N ASP A 256 9.95 -27.77 -3.20
CA ASP A 256 9.97 -29.21 -2.90
C ASP A 256 9.51 -30.05 -4.08
N LEU A 257 8.39 -29.67 -4.69
CA LEU A 257 7.82 -30.38 -5.84
C LEU A 257 8.79 -30.43 -7.02
N THR A 258 9.47 -29.32 -7.29
CA THR A 258 10.30 -29.17 -8.49
C THR A 258 11.80 -29.38 -8.25
N GLY A 259 12.22 -29.55 -7.00
CA GLY A 259 13.64 -29.60 -6.63
C GLY A 259 14.40 -28.28 -6.84
N THR A 260 13.70 -27.17 -7.06
CA THR A 260 14.27 -25.88 -7.45
C THR A 260 14.89 -25.16 -6.26
N PRO A 261 16.13 -24.64 -6.37
CA PRO A 261 16.74 -23.84 -5.32
C PRO A 261 16.06 -22.46 -5.19
N VAL A 262 16.09 -21.95 -3.95
CA VAL A 262 15.51 -20.67 -3.56
C VAL A 262 16.61 -19.67 -3.20
N VAL A 263 16.53 -18.47 -3.75
CA VAL A 263 17.34 -17.32 -3.34
C VAL A 263 16.40 -16.19 -2.90
N THR A 264 16.79 -15.41 -1.90
CA THR A 264 15.93 -14.39 -1.33
C THR A 264 16.53 -13.00 -1.44
N THR A 265 15.68 -11.98 -1.49
CA THR A 265 16.08 -10.60 -1.14
C THR A 265 16.17 -10.44 0.38
N LEU A 266 16.72 -9.33 0.88
CA LEU A 266 16.76 -9.04 2.31
C LEU A 266 15.34 -9.05 2.94
N PRO A 267 14.31 -8.38 2.35
CA PRO A 267 12.96 -8.40 2.91
C PRO A 267 12.25 -9.77 2.89
N ALA A 268 12.78 -10.73 2.14
CA ALA A 268 12.24 -12.11 2.07
C ALA A 268 13.01 -13.11 2.94
N ARG A 269 14.02 -12.66 3.70
CA ARG A 269 14.74 -13.56 4.63
C ARG A 269 13.77 -14.17 5.64
N GLY A 270 13.91 -15.47 5.87
CA GLY A 270 13.03 -16.22 6.77
C GLY A 270 11.76 -16.77 6.13
N ILE A 271 11.49 -16.49 4.85
CA ILE A 271 10.30 -17.03 4.15
C ILE A 271 10.30 -18.55 4.07
N ILE A 272 11.47 -19.14 3.98
CA ILE A 272 11.74 -20.56 4.22
C ILE A 272 12.88 -20.72 5.21
N PRO A 273 12.96 -21.82 5.97
CA PRO A 273 14.03 -22.01 6.96
C PRO A 273 15.43 -21.94 6.35
N ASP A 274 16.38 -21.33 7.07
CA ASP A 274 17.77 -21.28 6.64
C ASP A 274 18.45 -22.66 6.64
N THR A 275 17.87 -23.61 7.36
CA THR A 275 18.32 -25.02 7.39
C THR A 275 17.82 -25.83 6.22
N ASP A 276 16.91 -25.30 5.39
CA ASP A 276 16.44 -25.99 4.19
C ASP A 276 17.58 -26.06 3.16
N PRO A 277 17.93 -27.26 2.66
CA PRO A 277 19.04 -27.43 1.70
C PRO A 277 18.82 -26.73 0.36
N LYS A 278 17.58 -26.35 0.03
CA LYS A 278 17.26 -25.58 -1.18
C LYS A 278 17.44 -24.08 -0.97
N ASN A 279 17.51 -23.60 0.26
CA ASN A 279 17.75 -22.18 0.57
C ASN A 279 19.23 -21.84 0.37
N LEU A 280 19.55 -21.22 -0.75
CA LEU A 280 20.92 -20.78 -1.06
C LEU A 280 21.29 -19.45 -0.39
N GLY A 281 20.37 -18.85 0.34
CA GLY A 281 20.56 -17.61 1.08
C GLY A 281 20.18 -16.35 0.28
N MET A 282 20.71 -15.23 0.74
CA MET A 282 20.41 -13.91 0.17
C MET A 282 21.20 -13.68 -1.12
N LEU A 283 20.56 -13.04 -2.10
CA LEU A 283 21.15 -12.58 -3.34
C LEU A 283 21.49 -11.08 -3.25
N GLY A 284 22.44 -10.63 -4.07
CA GLY A 284 22.79 -9.23 -4.23
C GLY A 284 24.14 -8.84 -3.60
N MET A 285 24.34 -7.54 -3.36
CA MET A 285 25.62 -6.95 -2.93
C MET A 285 26.21 -7.63 -1.68
N HIS A 286 25.37 -8.04 -0.73
CA HIS A 286 25.74 -8.72 0.50
C HIS A 286 25.28 -10.19 0.51
N GLY A 287 25.04 -10.75 -0.67
CA GLY A 287 24.53 -12.10 -0.85
C GLY A 287 25.59 -13.19 -0.70
N THR A 288 25.13 -14.43 -0.67
CA THR A 288 26.02 -15.60 -0.64
C THR A 288 26.60 -15.88 -2.04
N ILE A 289 27.78 -16.49 -2.08
CA ILE A 289 28.40 -16.97 -3.34
C ILE A 289 27.48 -18.00 -4.01
N ALA A 290 26.84 -18.87 -3.21
CA ALA A 290 25.94 -19.92 -3.70
C ALA A 290 24.71 -19.30 -4.42
N ALA A 291 24.04 -18.33 -3.81
CA ALA A 291 22.90 -17.64 -4.41
C ALA A 291 23.28 -16.93 -5.70
N THR A 292 24.35 -16.14 -5.68
CA THR A 292 24.86 -15.43 -6.87
C THR A 292 25.24 -16.41 -7.97
N GLY A 293 25.97 -17.47 -7.64
CA GLY A 293 26.39 -18.48 -8.61
C GLY A 293 25.25 -19.29 -9.22
N ALA A 294 24.18 -19.55 -8.46
CA ALA A 294 22.97 -20.21 -8.96
C ALA A 294 22.25 -19.32 -9.96
N VAL A 295 21.97 -18.05 -9.60
CA VAL A 295 21.27 -17.09 -10.46
C VAL A 295 22.04 -16.84 -11.77
N GLN A 296 23.35 -16.66 -11.69
CA GLN A 296 24.18 -16.42 -12.89
C GLN A 296 24.21 -17.59 -13.87
N ARG A 297 23.97 -18.83 -13.41
CA ARG A 297 23.90 -20.02 -14.24
C ARG A 297 22.50 -20.50 -14.57
N ALA A 298 21.48 -19.79 -14.07
CA ALA A 298 20.09 -20.15 -14.31
C ALA A 298 19.73 -20.02 -15.80
N ASP A 299 18.87 -20.91 -16.28
CA ASP A 299 18.19 -20.81 -17.57
C ASP A 299 16.74 -20.29 -17.41
N LEU A 300 16.22 -20.34 -16.18
CA LEU A 300 14.94 -19.76 -15.79
C LEU A 300 15.06 -19.10 -14.42
N LEU A 301 14.61 -17.86 -14.34
CA LEU A 301 14.45 -17.12 -13.09
C LEU A 301 12.96 -16.87 -12.83
N VAL A 302 12.44 -17.44 -11.74
CA VAL A 302 11.06 -17.19 -11.31
C VAL A 302 11.11 -16.11 -10.24
N ALA A 303 10.85 -14.86 -10.62
CA ALA A 303 10.80 -13.73 -9.72
C ALA A 303 9.42 -13.67 -9.03
N ILE A 304 9.39 -13.83 -7.72
CA ILE A 304 8.19 -13.96 -6.90
C ILE A 304 8.12 -12.79 -5.94
N GLY A 305 7.32 -11.75 -6.27
CA GLY A 305 7.22 -10.54 -5.49
C GLY A 305 8.54 -9.80 -5.34
N ALA A 306 9.35 -9.74 -6.42
CA ALA A 306 10.68 -9.16 -6.46
C ALA A 306 10.80 -8.16 -7.62
N ARG A 307 11.22 -6.93 -7.35
CA ARG A 307 11.23 -5.82 -8.31
C ARG A 307 12.53 -5.63 -9.11
N PHE A 308 13.47 -6.56 -9.05
CA PHE A 308 14.78 -6.45 -9.69
C PHE A 308 15.53 -5.17 -9.29
N ASP A 309 15.63 -4.95 -7.97
CA ASP A 309 16.31 -3.80 -7.36
C ASP A 309 17.81 -3.81 -7.68
N ASP A 310 18.41 -2.62 -7.83
CA ASP A 310 19.83 -2.45 -8.21
C ASP A 310 20.79 -3.01 -7.16
N ARG A 311 20.41 -3.07 -5.87
CA ARG A 311 21.20 -3.69 -4.80
C ARG A 311 21.30 -5.20 -4.96
N VAL A 312 20.35 -5.80 -5.67
CA VAL A 312 20.33 -7.24 -6.00
C VAL A 312 20.97 -7.50 -7.35
N THR A 313 20.57 -6.74 -8.37
CA THR A 313 20.98 -7.03 -9.76
C THR A 313 22.36 -6.50 -10.10
N GLY A 314 22.78 -5.38 -9.50
CA GLY A 314 23.91 -4.62 -9.99
C GLY A 314 23.67 -4.22 -11.45
N LYS A 315 24.63 -4.47 -12.33
CA LYS A 315 24.48 -4.19 -13.76
C LYS A 315 23.48 -5.17 -14.40
N LEU A 316 22.33 -4.66 -14.83
CA LEU A 316 21.21 -5.46 -15.35
C LEU A 316 21.58 -6.39 -16.50
N ASP A 317 22.39 -5.92 -17.45
CA ASP A 317 22.84 -6.72 -18.61
C ASP A 317 23.69 -7.94 -18.22
N ALA A 318 24.33 -7.89 -17.05
CA ALA A 318 25.17 -8.95 -16.52
C ALA A 318 24.42 -9.86 -15.52
N PHE A 319 23.19 -9.50 -15.13
CA PHE A 319 22.41 -10.26 -14.15
C PHE A 319 21.64 -11.39 -14.85
N ALA A 320 21.97 -12.65 -14.52
CA ALA A 320 21.35 -13.84 -15.11
C ALA A 320 21.15 -13.71 -16.64
N PRO A 321 22.19 -13.47 -17.43
CA PRO A 321 22.08 -13.02 -18.83
C PRO A 321 21.44 -14.05 -19.76
N THR A 322 21.47 -15.34 -19.39
CA THR A 322 20.91 -16.45 -20.17
C THR A 322 19.53 -16.90 -19.70
N ALA A 323 19.06 -16.40 -18.54
CA ALA A 323 17.82 -16.83 -17.96
C ALA A 323 16.60 -16.18 -18.64
N ARG A 324 15.62 -17.00 -19.00
CA ARG A 324 14.24 -16.54 -19.21
C ARG A 324 13.63 -16.14 -17.87
N VAL A 325 12.59 -15.32 -17.87
CA VAL A 325 12.01 -14.76 -16.66
C VAL A 325 10.50 -14.98 -16.60
N ILE A 326 10.04 -15.61 -15.53
CA ILE A 326 8.65 -15.52 -15.05
C ILE A 326 8.65 -14.45 -13.97
N HIS A 327 7.81 -13.41 -14.08
CA HIS A 327 7.71 -12.34 -13.10
C HIS A 327 6.32 -12.28 -12.51
N ILE A 328 6.21 -12.58 -11.22
CA ILE A 328 4.97 -12.59 -10.44
C ILE A 328 5.00 -11.39 -9.51
N ASP A 329 4.10 -10.43 -9.70
CA ASP A 329 3.95 -9.28 -8.83
C ASP A 329 2.49 -8.82 -8.76
N ILE A 330 2.09 -8.22 -7.64
CA ILE A 330 0.75 -7.66 -7.48
C ILE A 330 0.64 -6.28 -8.14
N ASP A 331 1.77 -5.60 -8.33
CA ASP A 331 1.84 -4.28 -8.95
C ASP A 331 2.18 -4.40 -10.45
N PRO A 332 1.23 -4.11 -11.36
CA PRO A 332 1.50 -4.16 -12.79
C PRO A 332 2.61 -3.19 -13.23
N ALA A 333 2.89 -2.13 -12.46
CA ALA A 333 3.94 -1.17 -12.77
C ALA A 333 5.36 -1.72 -12.53
N GLU A 334 5.52 -2.74 -11.71
CA GLU A 334 6.81 -3.41 -11.51
C GLU A 334 7.13 -4.43 -12.61
N ILE A 335 6.11 -4.95 -13.29
CA ILE A 335 6.29 -5.94 -14.37
C ILE A 335 6.99 -5.29 -15.57
N GLY A 336 8.19 -5.81 -15.88
CA GLY A 336 8.97 -5.33 -17.04
C GLY A 336 9.69 -3.99 -16.82
N LYS A 337 9.58 -3.38 -15.65
CA LYS A 337 10.19 -2.09 -15.33
C LYS A 337 11.72 -2.12 -15.47
N ASN A 338 12.37 -3.05 -14.81
CA ASN A 338 13.84 -3.19 -14.84
C ASN A 338 14.29 -4.34 -15.75
N ARG A 339 13.54 -5.44 -15.82
CA ARG A 339 13.83 -6.59 -16.66
C ARG A 339 12.56 -7.10 -17.33
N GLN A 340 12.60 -7.24 -18.65
CA GLN A 340 11.47 -7.78 -19.42
C GLN A 340 11.27 -9.25 -19.09
N PRO A 341 10.07 -9.67 -18.68
CA PRO A 341 9.75 -11.07 -18.46
C PRO A 341 9.31 -11.75 -19.76
N ASP A 342 9.58 -13.05 -19.86
CA ASP A 342 8.99 -13.92 -20.88
C ASP A 342 7.53 -14.21 -20.55
N VAL A 343 7.23 -14.38 -19.26
CA VAL A 343 5.87 -14.58 -18.76
C VAL A 343 5.58 -13.60 -17.62
N PRO A 344 4.81 -12.53 -17.89
CA PRO A 344 4.34 -11.58 -16.88
C PRO A 344 3.10 -12.11 -16.18
N ILE A 345 3.07 -12.10 -14.85
CA ILE A 345 1.92 -12.52 -14.05
C ILE A 345 1.60 -11.44 -13.03
N VAL A 346 0.45 -10.75 -13.22
CA VAL A 346 -0.07 -9.81 -12.23
C VAL A 346 -1.08 -10.53 -11.34
N GLY A 347 -0.84 -10.50 -10.03
CA GLY A 347 -1.72 -11.13 -9.05
C GLY A 347 -1.10 -11.25 -7.67
N ASP A 348 -1.93 -11.62 -6.69
CA ASP A 348 -1.45 -11.95 -5.35
C ASP A 348 -0.55 -13.19 -5.38
N VAL A 349 0.62 -13.10 -4.76
CA VAL A 349 1.64 -14.14 -4.85
C VAL A 349 1.15 -15.48 -4.31
N ALA A 350 0.44 -15.49 -3.16
CA ALA A 350 -0.04 -16.75 -2.57
C ALA A 350 -1.07 -17.42 -3.49
N ALA A 351 -2.05 -16.65 -3.99
CA ALA A 351 -3.07 -17.15 -4.91
C ALA A 351 -2.46 -17.64 -6.25
N VAL A 352 -1.51 -16.90 -6.81
CA VAL A 352 -0.82 -17.29 -8.05
C VAL A 352 -0.03 -18.58 -7.87
N LEU A 353 0.66 -18.74 -6.75
CA LEU A 353 1.44 -19.95 -6.47
C LEU A 353 0.54 -21.16 -6.20
N ASP A 354 -0.61 -21.00 -5.53
CA ASP A 354 -1.59 -22.08 -5.34
C ASP A 354 -2.13 -22.59 -6.70
N ASP A 355 -2.50 -21.66 -7.60
CA ASP A 355 -2.95 -22.00 -8.95
C ASP A 355 -1.83 -22.67 -9.77
N LEU A 356 -0.59 -22.18 -9.68
CA LEU A 356 0.56 -22.75 -10.40
C LEU A 356 0.92 -24.15 -9.91
N LEU A 357 0.92 -24.39 -8.61
CA LEU A 357 1.13 -25.69 -7.99
C LEU A 357 0.09 -26.72 -8.47
N SER A 358 -1.18 -26.32 -8.55
CA SER A 358 -2.26 -27.15 -9.08
C SER A 358 -1.98 -27.58 -10.53
N LEU A 359 -1.50 -26.67 -11.39
CA LEU A 359 -1.20 -26.95 -12.79
C LEU A 359 0.02 -27.87 -12.97
N ILE A 360 1.07 -27.68 -12.16
CA ILE A 360 2.29 -28.53 -12.21
C ILE A 360 1.97 -29.96 -11.75
N HIS A 361 1.16 -30.14 -10.70
CA HIS A 361 0.73 -31.46 -10.23
C HIS A 361 -0.07 -32.24 -11.27
N ILE A 362 -0.90 -31.58 -12.08
CA ILE A 362 -1.70 -32.23 -13.13
C ILE A 362 -0.84 -32.67 -14.32
N SER A 363 0.31 -32.05 -14.54
CA SER A 363 1.20 -32.31 -15.67
C SER A 363 2.31 -33.33 -15.38
N GLU A 364 2.42 -33.85 -14.16
CA GLU A 364 3.29 -34.99 -13.86
C GLU A 364 2.61 -36.28 -14.32
N PRO A 365 3.28 -37.15 -15.14
CA PRO A 365 2.73 -38.41 -15.63
C PRO A 365 2.60 -39.48 -14.53
#